data_a45675437365caeb0f9f7808d975f326
#
_entry.id   a45675437365caeb0f9f7808d975f326
#
_cell.length_a   1.000
_cell.length_b   1.000
_cell.length_c   1.000
_cell.angle_alpha   90.00
_cell.angle_beta   90.00
_cell.angle_gamma   90.00
#
_symmetry.space_group_name_H-M   'P 1'
#
loop_
_entity.id
_entity.type
_entity.pdbx_description
1 polymer ?
#
loop_
_entity_poly.entity_id
_entity_poly.type
_entity_poly.pdbx_seq_one_letter_code
_entity_poly.pdbx_strand_id
1 'polypeptide(L)'
;MLCLFSFCVYAGNYYPLGSPSKVYDDLQYFVSVPAPENATEYASVADLKLGPVADNKGGSFVTMYSQGGFIFGIINIIGNFGTVFVDQSYYMGAIASKPSASWKGYLLGGVMWFSIPFTLATSLGLASRAAGLPVSATEAGNGLVPPATATFMLGNAGGWLIAIMLLMAVTSTANSELIAVSSLVSYDIYRAYINPKATGSQIVKISRAGIVCFGILMGVLAIVLFEIGLSLGWVYLFMGIAIGGAVAPIYFCLTWKKASAVGAITGVISGLCSGLLTWLLIAQCHFGSITVDTLGENYSMLGGNLCSIFVSAIVCAVISLIKPQEYDWKTTREIPLVEEDGVPDQIAPADSKEAMDRASKIMVYAGWGFTAVLIVLWPVLTLPAGVFSKGYFTFWVILSLIWGLMATIAGFGVPLWESKDALFKIVKGLLTLSPGNASANTTPAQQSFPSPSFGKLSEEASEEVSAK
;
A
#
# COMPACT_ATOMS: atom_id res chain seq x y z
N MET A 1 15.17 -10.76 3.46
CA MET A 1 14.36 -11.94 3.10
C MET A 1 14.13 -12.06 1.59
N LEU A 2 13.58 -11.05 0.90
CA LEU A 2 13.32 -11.12 -0.55
C LEU A 2 14.55 -11.47 -1.37
N CYS A 3 15.69 -10.79 -1.12
CA CYS A 3 16.95 -11.10 -1.80
C CYS A 3 17.43 -12.53 -1.52
N LEU A 4 17.26 -13.02 -0.27
CA LEU A 4 17.59 -14.39 0.08
C LEU A 4 16.83 -15.39 -0.78
N PHE A 5 15.52 -15.26 -0.90
CA PHE A 5 14.71 -16.14 -1.74
C PHE A 5 15.11 -16.08 -3.21
N SER A 6 15.38 -14.88 -3.73
CA SER A 6 15.83 -14.71 -5.11
C SER A 6 17.21 -15.39 -5.34
N PHE A 7 18.13 -15.29 -4.40
CA PHE A 7 19.40 -16.02 -4.47
C PHE A 7 19.21 -17.52 -4.39
N CYS A 8 18.32 -18.02 -3.54
CA CYS A 8 18.01 -19.45 -3.48
C CYS A 8 17.46 -19.97 -4.82
N VAL A 9 16.57 -19.22 -5.46
CA VAL A 9 15.95 -19.61 -6.75
C VAL A 9 16.97 -19.57 -7.90
N TYR A 10 17.83 -18.55 -7.98
CA TYR A 10 18.62 -18.24 -9.17
C TYR A 10 20.12 -18.47 -9.03
N ALA A 11 20.62 -18.69 -7.83
CA ALA A 11 22.06 -18.89 -7.57
C ALA A 11 22.35 -20.03 -6.58
N GLY A 12 21.31 -20.72 -6.09
CA GLY A 12 21.45 -21.87 -5.20
C GLY A 12 21.65 -23.18 -5.94
N ASN A 13 21.97 -24.26 -5.20
CA ASN A 13 22.09 -25.62 -5.75
C ASN A 13 20.78 -26.43 -5.58
N TYR A 14 19.63 -25.77 -5.64
CA TYR A 14 18.34 -26.43 -5.48
C TYR A 14 17.85 -26.97 -6.82
N TYR A 15 17.70 -28.30 -6.93
CA TYR A 15 17.05 -28.90 -8.09
C TYR A 15 15.51 -28.83 -7.92
N PRO A 16 14.73 -28.48 -8.96
CA PRO A 16 15.11 -28.14 -10.35
C PRO A 16 15.58 -26.67 -10.54
N LEU A 17 15.58 -25.86 -9.51
CA LEU A 17 15.96 -24.46 -9.53
C LEU A 17 17.50 -24.28 -9.53
N GLY A 18 18.00 -23.07 -9.34
CA GLY A 18 19.41 -22.78 -9.10
C GLY A 18 20.09 -21.92 -10.16
N SER A 19 19.43 -21.63 -11.28
CA SER A 19 19.91 -20.64 -12.26
C SER A 19 18.76 -20.09 -13.10
N PRO A 20 18.88 -18.87 -13.64
CA PRO A 20 17.88 -18.32 -14.55
C PRO A 20 17.62 -19.21 -15.76
N SER A 21 18.66 -19.86 -16.26
CA SER A 21 18.59 -20.77 -17.41
C SER A 21 17.73 -21.98 -17.13
N LYS A 22 17.92 -22.63 -15.99
CA LYS A 22 17.12 -23.79 -15.58
C LYS A 22 15.66 -23.42 -15.35
N VAL A 23 15.42 -22.38 -14.56
CA VAL A 23 14.06 -21.89 -14.30
C VAL A 23 13.34 -21.57 -15.61
N TYR A 24 14.03 -20.96 -16.58
CA TYR A 24 13.46 -20.69 -17.89
C TYR A 24 13.08 -21.99 -18.64
N ASP A 25 13.97 -22.96 -18.67
CA ASP A 25 13.74 -24.23 -19.38
C ASP A 25 12.58 -25.01 -18.75
N ASP A 26 12.50 -25.05 -17.43
CA ASP A 26 11.42 -25.69 -16.70
C ASP A 26 10.08 -25.00 -16.92
N LEU A 27 10.05 -23.66 -16.95
CA LEU A 27 8.85 -22.90 -17.28
C LEU A 27 8.37 -23.17 -18.72
N GLN A 28 9.28 -23.31 -19.69
CA GLN A 28 8.92 -23.68 -21.07
C GLN A 28 8.42 -25.11 -21.16
N TYR A 29 9.00 -26.04 -20.39
CA TYR A 29 8.53 -27.40 -20.31
C TYR A 29 7.08 -27.48 -19.87
N PHE A 30 6.70 -26.79 -18.79
CA PHE A 30 5.32 -26.77 -18.28
C PHE A 30 4.31 -26.05 -19.19
N VAL A 31 4.75 -25.19 -20.10
CA VAL A 31 3.89 -24.65 -21.17
C VAL A 31 3.53 -25.73 -22.20
N SER A 32 4.47 -26.65 -22.47
CA SER A 32 4.33 -27.67 -23.52
C SER A 32 3.67 -28.97 -23.06
N VAL A 33 3.62 -29.22 -21.77
CA VAL A 33 3.05 -30.47 -21.21
C VAL A 33 1.58 -30.22 -20.86
N PRO A 34 0.65 -30.97 -21.51
CA PRO A 34 -0.75 -30.93 -21.07
C PRO A 34 -0.87 -31.48 -19.64
N ALA A 35 -1.85 -30.99 -18.90
CA ALA A 35 -2.16 -31.50 -17.57
C ALA A 35 -2.35 -33.02 -17.64
N PRO A 36 -1.76 -33.80 -16.71
CA PRO A 36 -1.86 -35.26 -16.76
C PRO A 36 -3.31 -35.74 -16.67
N GLU A 37 -3.76 -36.52 -17.64
CA GLU A 37 -5.13 -37.06 -17.73
C GLU A 37 -5.55 -37.92 -16.53
N ASN A 38 -4.60 -38.40 -15.73
CA ASN A 38 -4.80 -39.44 -14.69
C ASN A 38 -4.62 -38.93 -13.25
N ALA A 39 -4.67 -37.65 -12.98
CA ALA A 39 -4.53 -37.15 -11.60
C ALA A 39 -5.87 -37.27 -10.82
N THR A 40 -6.32 -38.50 -10.63
CA THR A 40 -7.52 -38.82 -9.84
C THR A 40 -7.35 -38.62 -8.32
N GLU A 41 -6.16 -38.30 -7.85
CA GLU A 41 -5.84 -38.16 -6.42
C GLU A 41 -5.82 -36.69 -5.95
N TYR A 42 -5.86 -35.73 -6.87
CA TYR A 42 -6.02 -34.30 -6.54
C TYR A 42 -7.39 -33.83 -7.05
N ALA A 43 -8.15 -33.19 -6.20
CA ALA A 43 -9.44 -32.60 -6.54
C ALA A 43 -9.28 -31.72 -7.79
N SER A 44 -9.59 -32.28 -8.95
CA SER A 44 -9.48 -31.78 -10.31
C SER A 44 -8.10 -31.24 -10.74
N VAL A 45 -7.43 -31.97 -11.63
CA VAL A 45 -6.21 -31.55 -12.37
C VAL A 45 -6.43 -30.24 -13.14
N ALA A 46 -7.67 -29.92 -13.48
CA ALA A 46 -8.07 -28.63 -14.05
C ALA A 46 -7.74 -27.45 -13.10
N ASP A 47 -7.71 -27.68 -11.78
CA ASP A 47 -7.37 -26.67 -10.78
C ASP A 47 -5.86 -26.43 -10.66
N LEU A 48 -5.02 -27.37 -11.03
CA LEU A 48 -3.56 -27.24 -10.90
C LEU A 48 -2.93 -26.34 -11.97
N LYS A 49 -3.64 -25.98 -13.03
CA LYS A 49 -3.24 -25.09 -14.13
C LYS A 49 -1.72 -25.01 -14.37
N LEU A 50 -1.06 -26.17 -14.47
CA LEU A 50 0.36 -26.28 -14.83
C LEU A 50 0.58 -26.11 -16.34
N GLY A 51 -0.50 -26.13 -17.12
CA GLY A 51 -0.51 -25.98 -18.57
C GLY A 51 -0.44 -24.53 -19.04
N PRO A 52 -0.58 -24.30 -20.36
CA PRO A 52 -0.48 -22.97 -20.94
C PRO A 52 -1.48 -21.99 -20.32
N VAL A 53 -1.05 -20.76 -20.08
CA VAL A 53 -1.92 -19.67 -19.58
C VAL A 53 -2.69 -19.09 -20.75
N ALA A 54 -4.03 -19.24 -20.76
CA ALA A 54 -4.89 -18.89 -21.90
C ALA A 54 -4.74 -17.43 -22.36
N ASP A 55 -4.61 -16.50 -21.43
CA ASP A 55 -4.56 -15.05 -21.72
C ASP A 55 -3.17 -14.52 -22.04
N ASN A 56 -2.15 -15.39 -21.99
CA ASN A 56 -0.76 -15.02 -22.24
C ASN A 56 -0.34 -15.36 -23.67
N LYS A 57 0.51 -14.53 -24.27
CA LYS A 57 1.07 -14.81 -25.58
C LYS A 57 1.83 -16.14 -25.60
N GLY A 58 1.40 -17.04 -26.46
CA GLY A 58 1.95 -18.41 -26.56
C GLY A 58 1.74 -19.26 -25.30
N GLY A 59 0.80 -18.91 -24.43
CA GLY A 59 0.57 -19.61 -23.17
C GLY A 59 1.70 -19.49 -22.16
N SER A 60 2.69 -18.62 -22.40
CA SER A 60 3.94 -18.54 -21.65
C SER A 60 3.78 -17.90 -20.28
N PHE A 61 4.51 -18.40 -19.27
CA PHE A 61 4.67 -17.78 -17.97
C PHE A 61 5.63 -16.57 -18.01
N VAL A 62 6.46 -16.43 -19.04
CA VAL A 62 7.49 -15.40 -19.16
C VAL A 62 7.17 -14.46 -20.32
N THR A 63 6.14 -13.67 -20.15
CA THR A 63 5.72 -12.65 -21.11
C THR A 63 5.03 -11.49 -20.37
N MET A 64 5.19 -10.28 -20.90
CA MET A 64 4.37 -9.13 -20.47
C MET A 64 3.13 -8.95 -21.36
N TYR A 65 3.01 -9.74 -22.42
CA TYR A 65 1.85 -9.73 -23.29
C TYR A 65 0.77 -10.66 -22.73
N SER A 66 0.04 -10.16 -21.73
CA SER A 66 -1.02 -10.86 -21.01
C SER A 66 -2.25 -9.97 -20.94
N GLN A 67 -3.39 -10.45 -21.44
CA GLN A 67 -4.65 -9.72 -21.36
C GLN A 67 -5.13 -9.62 -19.92
N GLY A 68 -5.13 -10.74 -19.18
CA GLY A 68 -5.51 -10.75 -17.78
C GLY A 68 -4.59 -9.88 -16.92
N GLY A 69 -3.27 -9.92 -17.17
CA GLY A 69 -2.29 -9.05 -16.49
C GLY A 69 -2.50 -7.56 -16.78
N PHE A 70 -2.87 -7.20 -18.00
CA PHE A 70 -3.16 -5.82 -18.38
C PHE A 70 -4.42 -5.30 -17.68
N ILE A 71 -5.51 -6.09 -17.69
CA ILE A 71 -6.76 -5.72 -17.00
C ILE A 71 -6.52 -5.58 -15.51
N PHE A 72 -5.82 -6.55 -14.90
CA PHE A 72 -5.45 -6.49 -13.48
C PHE A 72 -4.61 -5.24 -13.17
N GLY A 73 -3.68 -4.88 -14.06
CA GLY A 73 -2.87 -3.67 -13.91
C GLY A 73 -3.71 -2.39 -13.86
N ILE A 74 -4.73 -2.26 -14.71
CA ILE A 74 -5.64 -1.11 -14.70
C ILE A 74 -6.44 -1.06 -13.39
N ILE A 75 -7.02 -2.20 -12.96
CA ILE A 75 -7.77 -2.30 -11.70
C ILE A 75 -6.87 -1.91 -10.52
N ASN A 76 -5.63 -2.39 -10.55
CA ASN A 76 -4.64 -2.14 -9.50
C ASN A 76 -4.23 -0.66 -9.41
N ILE A 77 -4.09 0.03 -10.54
CA ILE A 77 -3.84 1.48 -10.55
C ILE A 77 -4.98 2.21 -9.82
N ILE A 78 -6.24 1.89 -10.14
CA ILE A 78 -7.41 2.53 -9.53
C ILE A 78 -7.48 2.22 -8.03
N GLY A 79 -7.31 0.96 -7.64
CA GLY A 79 -7.32 0.52 -6.25
C GLY A 79 -6.21 1.19 -5.42
N ASN A 80 -5.00 1.29 -5.98
CA ASN A 80 -3.87 1.95 -5.31
C ASN A 80 -4.06 3.47 -5.18
N PHE A 81 -4.58 4.15 -6.20
CA PHE A 81 -4.96 5.55 -6.05
C PHE A 81 -6.05 5.71 -5.00
N GLY A 82 -7.05 4.81 -4.98
CA GLY A 82 -8.07 4.77 -3.93
C GLY A 82 -7.46 4.69 -2.55
N THR A 83 -6.58 3.73 -2.32
CA THR A 83 -5.88 3.55 -1.04
C THR A 83 -5.12 4.82 -0.64
N VAL A 84 -4.26 5.34 -1.51
CA VAL A 84 -3.42 6.51 -1.17
C VAL A 84 -4.26 7.77 -0.86
N PHE A 85 -5.34 8.01 -1.60
CA PHE A 85 -6.15 9.22 -1.41
C PHE A 85 -7.16 9.11 -0.26
N VAL A 86 -7.64 7.91 0.06
CA VAL A 86 -8.68 7.70 1.08
C VAL A 86 -8.10 7.34 2.44
N ASP A 87 -6.95 6.67 2.45
CA ASP A 87 -6.33 6.21 3.68
C ASP A 87 -5.71 7.37 4.47
N GLN A 88 -6.30 7.64 5.63
CA GLN A 88 -5.89 8.69 6.55
C GLN A 88 -4.47 8.49 7.10
N SER A 89 -3.96 7.25 7.15
CA SER A 89 -2.63 6.94 7.69
C SER A 89 -1.49 7.63 6.93
N TYR A 90 -1.63 7.75 5.60
CA TYR A 90 -0.66 8.48 4.77
C TYR A 90 -0.59 9.97 5.13
N TYR A 91 -1.74 10.62 5.30
CA TYR A 91 -1.79 12.05 5.65
C TYR A 91 -1.25 12.31 7.05
N MET A 92 -1.59 11.47 8.01
CA MET A 92 -1.10 11.60 9.38
C MET A 92 0.42 11.43 9.46
N GLY A 93 0.96 10.46 8.74
CA GLY A 93 2.41 10.25 8.64
C GLY A 93 3.12 11.47 8.04
N ALA A 94 2.53 12.10 7.01
CA ALA A 94 3.07 13.31 6.39
C ALA A 94 3.04 14.51 7.33
N ILE A 95 1.93 14.73 8.04
CA ILE A 95 1.74 15.86 8.95
C ILE A 95 2.63 15.72 10.21
N ALA A 96 2.78 14.51 10.71
CA ALA A 96 3.58 14.22 11.92
C ALA A 96 5.09 14.30 11.69
N SER A 97 5.57 14.26 10.45
CA SER A 97 7.01 14.27 10.13
C SER A 97 7.50 15.67 9.74
N LYS A 98 8.82 15.91 9.95
CA LYS A 98 9.44 17.17 9.49
C LYS A 98 9.31 17.29 7.97
N PRO A 99 8.85 18.43 7.41
CA PRO A 99 8.64 18.57 5.98
C PRO A 99 9.85 18.24 5.13
N SER A 100 11.07 18.62 5.55
CA SER A 100 12.33 18.33 4.87
C SER A 100 12.69 16.86 4.79
N ALA A 101 12.20 16.03 5.71
CA ALA A 101 12.41 14.58 5.73
C ALA A 101 11.26 13.84 5.03
N SER A 102 10.02 14.33 5.19
CA SER A 102 8.80 13.69 4.71
C SER A 102 8.86 13.40 3.22
N TRP A 103 9.12 14.39 2.37
CA TRP A 103 9.13 14.20 0.92
C TRP A 103 10.16 13.19 0.43
N LYS A 104 11.34 13.13 1.07
CA LYS A 104 12.39 12.13 0.77
C LYS A 104 11.92 10.73 1.13
N GLY A 105 11.29 10.60 2.31
CA GLY A 105 10.73 9.34 2.78
C GLY A 105 9.67 8.77 1.83
N TYR A 106 8.75 9.60 1.33
CA TYR A 106 7.72 9.16 0.38
C TYR A 106 8.28 8.76 -0.97
N LEU A 107 9.23 9.53 -1.54
CA LEU A 107 9.87 9.16 -2.81
C LEU A 107 10.67 7.87 -2.68
N LEU A 108 11.48 7.75 -1.63
CA LEU A 108 12.29 6.56 -1.39
C LEU A 108 11.38 5.34 -1.12
N GLY A 109 10.35 5.52 -0.29
CA GLY A 109 9.37 4.48 0.02
C GLY A 109 8.67 3.94 -1.22
N GLY A 110 8.24 4.81 -2.15
CA GLY A 110 7.62 4.40 -3.40
C GLY A 110 8.54 3.56 -4.30
N VAL A 111 9.81 3.97 -4.44
CA VAL A 111 10.81 3.20 -5.21
C VAL A 111 11.13 1.87 -4.54
N MET A 112 11.22 1.84 -3.21
CA MET A 112 11.48 0.63 -2.45
C MET A 112 10.29 -0.34 -2.48
N TRP A 113 9.06 0.18 -2.40
CA TRP A 113 7.86 -0.64 -2.46
C TRP A 113 7.80 -1.48 -3.74
N PHE A 114 8.18 -0.93 -4.87
CA PHE A 114 8.21 -1.65 -6.15
C PHE A 114 9.10 -2.91 -6.11
N SER A 115 10.12 -2.95 -5.26
CA SER A 115 10.97 -4.13 -5.11
C SER A 115 10.20 -5.36 -4.64
N ILE A 116 9.14 -5.19 -3.86
CA ILE A 116 8.37 -6.29 -3.27
C ILE A 116 7.64 -7.09 -4.36
N PRO A 117 6.69 -6.52 -5.13
CA PRO A 117 5.99 -7.27 -6.16
C PRO A 117 6.94 -7.76 -7.26
N PHE A 118 7.91 -6.94 -7.68
CA PHE A 118 8.84 -7.29 -8.73
C PHE A 118 9.73 -8.48 -8.34
N THR A 119 10.29 -8.48 -7.14
CA THR A 119 11.19 -9.53 -6.67
C THR A 119 10.43 -10.81 -6.30
N LEU A 120 9.27 -10.69 -5.61
CA LEU A 120 8.46 -11.86 -5.23
C LEU A 120 7.88 -12.58 -6.45
N ALA A 121 7.31 -11.84 -7.40
CA ALA A 121 6.76 -12.44 -8.61
C ALA A 121 7.84 -13.14 -9.43
N THR A 122 8.99 -12.45 -9.62
CA THR A 122 10.11 -13.02 -10.39
C THR A 122 10.77 -14.19 -9.68
N SER A 123 10.86 -14.21 -8.34
CA SER A 123 11.47 -15.31 -7.60
C SER A 123 10.44 -16.39 -7.23
N LEU A 124 9.73 -16.23 -6.12
CA LEU A 124 8.86 -17.27 -5.57
C LEU A 124 7.68 -17.61 -6.49
N GLY A 125 7.12 -16.60 -7.20
CA GLY A 125 6.03 -16.82 -8.15
C GLY A 125 6.43 -17.73 -9.30
N LEU A 126 7.51 -17.40 -10.01
CA LEU A 126 8.00 -18.20 -11.14
C LEU A 126 8.62 -19.51 -10.69
N ALA A 127 9.31 -19.52 -9.54
CA ALA A 127 9.88 -20.75 -8.99
C ALA A 127 8.82 -21.80 -8.65
N SER A 128 7.67 -21.41 -8.15
CA SER A 128 6.53 -22.30 -7.91
C SER A 128 6.15 -23.07 -9.18
N ARG A 129 6.07 -22.37 -10.31
CA ARG A 129 5.72 -22.98 -11.60
C ARG A 129 6.86 -23.79 -12.19
N ALA A 130 8.10 -23.29 -12.14
CA ALA A 130 9.29 -24.01 -12.60
C ALA A 130 9.53 -25.30 -11.82
N ALA A 131 9.21 -25.33 -10.53
CA ALA A 131 9.29 -26.53 -9.71
C ALA A 131 8.07 -27.47 -9.83
N GLY A 132 7.05 -27.08 -10.59
CA GLY A 132 5.83 -27.88 -10.76
C GLY A 132 5.07 -28.10 -9.46
N LEU A 133 5.07 -27.10 -8.55
CA LEU A 133 4.41 -27.27 -7.26
C LEU A 133 2.89 -27.35 -7.44
N PRO A 134 2.23 -28.30 -6.74
CA PRO A 134 0.80 -28.53 -6.83
C PRO A 134 0.03 -27.47 -6.02
N VAL A 135 0.08 -26.21 -6.48
CA VAL A 135 -0.67 -25.11 -5.88
C VAL A 135 -1.90 -24.84 -6.76
N SER A 136 -3.08 -25.09 -6.22
CA SER A 136 -4.36 -24.85 -6.89
C SER A 136 -4.63 -23.37 -7.14
N ALA A 137 -5.59 -23.07 -8.02
CA ALA A 137 -6.01 -21.69 -8.28
C ALA A 137 -6.57 -21.00 -7.01
N THR A 138 -7.34 -21.75 -6.22
CA THR A 138 -7.89 -21.26 -4.94
C THR A 138 -6.79 -20.95 -3.92
N GLU A 139 -5.83 -21.85 -3.77
CA GLU A 139 -4.67 -21.62 -2.88
C GLU A 139 -3.82 -20.44 -3.35
N ALA A 140 -3.61 -20.30 -4.65
CA ALA A 140 -2.92 -19.14 -5.23
C ALA A 140 -3.69 -17.84 -4.97
N GLY A 141 -5.02 -17.84 -5.13
CA GLY A 141 -5.90 -16.73 -4.79
C GLY A 141 -5.85 -16.34 -3.31
N ASN A 142 -5.61 -17.30 -2.43
CA ASN A 142 -5.41 -17.09 -0.99
C ASN A 142 -3.97 -16.70 -0.62
N GLY A 143 -3.07 -16.51 -1.60
CA GLY A 143 -1.71 -16.04 -1.37
C GLY A 143 -0.73 -17.13 -0.91
N LEU A 144 -1.03 -18.42 -1.10
CA LEU A 144 -0.21 -19.53 -0.61
C LEU A 144 1.00 -19.87 -1.51
N VAL A 145 1.15 -19.25 -2.67
CA VAL A 145 2.30 -19.50 -3.57
C VAL A 145 3.65 -19.21 -2.91
N PRO A 146 3.88 -18.03 -2.27
CA PRO A 146 5.16 -17.76 -1.62
C PRO A 146 5.51 -18.72 -0.49
N PRO A 147 4.62 -19.03 0.48
CA PRO A 147 4.95 -19.97 1.53
C PRO A 147 5.17 -21.39 1.03
N ALA A 148 4.40 -21.87 0.05
CA ALA A 148 4.61 -23.17 -0.56
C ALA A 148 6.00 -23.28 -1.22
N THR A 149 6.37 -22.28 -2.02
CA THR A 149 7.67 -22.23 -2.70
C THR A 149 8.83 -22.12 -1.71
N ALA A 150 8.71 -21.27 -0.70
CA ALA A 150 9.74 -21.10 0.33
C ALA A 150 9.93 -22.39 1.15
N THR A 151 8.83 -23.07 1.48
CA THR A 151 8.87 -24.36 2.18
C THR A 151 9.49 -25.46 1.30
N PHE A 152 9.19 -25.47 0.00
CA PHE A 152 9.82 -26.38 -0.93
C PHE A 152 11.35 -26.21 -0.97
N MET A 153 11.84 -24.97 -0.98
CA MET A 153 13.27 -24.66 -1.08
C MET A 153 14.04 -24.85 0.24
N LEU A 154 13.46 -24.41 1.36
CA LEU A 154 14.16 -24.29 2.63
C LEU A 154 13.51 -25.10 3.77
N GLY A 155 12.54 -25.97 3.43
CA GLY A 155 11.79 -26.74 4.42
C GLY A 155 11.04 -25.81 5.40
N ASN A 156 10.91 -26.28 6.64
CA ASN A 156 10.21 -25.51 7.68
C ASN A 156 10.80 -24.11 7.89
N ALA A 157 12.09 -23.91 7.70
CA ALA A 157 12.72 -22.61 7.82
C ALA A 157 12.18 -21.60 6.79
N GLY A 158 11.92 -22.03 5.56
CA GLY A 158 11.30 -21.20 4.52
C GLY A 158 9.89 -20.76 4.89
N GLY A 159 9.08 -21.68 5.41
CA GLY A 159 7.73 -21.37 5.92
C GLY A 159 7.77 -20.34 7.06
N TRP A 160 8.65 -20.52 8.05
CA TRP A 160 8.82 -19.56 9.15
C TRP A 160 9.30 -18.20 8.68
N LEU A 161 10.23 -18.13 7.72
CA LEU A 161 10.68 -16.85 7.17
C LEU A 161 9.54 -16.07 6.50
N ILE A 162 8.70 -16.74 5.72
CA ILE A 162 7.51 -16.11 5.11
C ILE A 162 6.52 -15.68 6.21
N ALA A 163 6.24 -16.54 7.20
CA ALA A 163 5.33 -16.21 8.30
C ALA A 163 5.80 -14.97 9.07
N ILE A 164 7.10 -14.88 9.39
CA ILE A 164 7.68 -13.71 10.06
C ILE A 164 7.58 -12.47 9.15
N MET A 165 7.88 -12.58 7.87
CA MET A 165 7.77 -11.48 6.91
C MET A 165 6.34 -10.94 6.83
N LEU A 166 5.36 -11.83 6.75
CA LEU A 166 3.93 -11.47 6.75
C LEU A 166 3.51 -10.82 8.07
N LEU A 167 3.93 -11.38 9.21
CA LEU A 167 3.63 -10.82 10.53
C LEU A 167 4.18 -9.39 10.66
N MET A 168 5.41 -9.15 10.21
CA MET A 168 6.02 -7.82 10.22
C MET A 168 5.25 -6.84 9.32
N ALA A 169 4.84 -7.27 8.13
CA ALA A 169 4.06 -6.45 7.19
C ALA A 169 2.68 -6.10 7.77
N VAL A 170 1.96 -7.11 8.28
CA VAL A 170 0.62 -6.93 8.87
C VAL A 170 0.66 -6.04 10.10
N THR A 171 1.61 -6.25 11.02
CA THR A 171 1.73 -5.41 12.23
C THR A 171 2.10 -3.98 11.90
N SER A 172 2.96 -3.74 10.91
CA SER A 172 3.31 -2.40 10.44
C SER A 172 2.08 -1.64 9.91
N THR A 173 1.32 -2.27 9.02
CA THR A 173 0.11 -1.68 8.43
C THR A 173 -0.98 -1.49 9.48
N ALA A 174 -1.25 -2.53 10.30
CA ALA A 174 -2.27 -2.47 11.34
C ALA A 174 -2.02 -1.33 12.34
N ASN A 175 -0.76 -1.10 12.75
CA ASN A 175 -0.43 0.01 13.63
C ASN A 175 -0.77 1.37 13.02
N SER A 176 -0.44 1.58 11.75
CA SER A 176 -0.76 2.84 11.04
C SER A 176 -2.26 3.05 10.93
N GLU A 177 -3.01 2.02 10.56
CA GLU A 177 -4.48 2.04 10.46
C GLU A 177 -5.16 2.30 11.81
N LEU A 178 -4.72 1.62 12.86
CA LEU A 178 -5.27 1.82 14.20
C LEU A 178 -5.07 3.27 14.70
N ILE A 179 -3.93 3.88 14.41
CA ILE A 179 -3.67 5.29 14.74
C ILE A 179 -4.59 6.20 13.92
N ALA A 180 -4.71 5.97 12.61
CA ALA A 180 -5.55 6.75 11.73
C ALA A 180 -7.02 6.71 12.15
N VAL A 181 -7.57 5.51 12.35
CA VAL A 181 -8.97 5.34 12.77
C VAL A 181 -9.21 5.92 14.16
N SER A 182 -8.26 5.76 15.09
CA SER A 182 -8.39 6.36 16.42
C SER A 182 -8.47 7.89 16.36
N SER A 183 -7.73 8.51 15.46
CA SER A 183 -7.79 9.94 15.21
C SER A 183 -9.14 10.37 14.63
N LEU A 184 -9.61 9.68 13.58
CA LEU A 184 -10.92 9.96 12.99
C LEU A 184 -12.04 9.86 14.03
N VAL A 185 -12.05 8.79 14.84
CA VAL A 185 -13.07 8.56 15.86
C VAL A 185 -13.00 9.64 16.96
N SER A 186 -11.81 10.00 17.41
CA SER A 186 -11.65 10.93 18.54
C SER A 186 -11.79 12.40 18.14
N TYR A 187 -11.23 12.83 17.03
CA TYR A 187 -11.25 14.23 16.60
C TYR A 187 -12.40 14.53 15.66
N ASP A 188 -12.58 13.76 14.60
CA ASP A 188 -13.52 14.09 13.54
C ASP A 188 -14.96 13.67 13.89
N ILE A 189 -15.14 12.63 14.72
CA ILE A 189 -16.48 12.22 15.16
C ILE A 189 -16.77 12.72 16.56
N TYR A 190 -16.00 12.30 17.56
CA TYR A 190 -16.34 12.57 18.96
C TYR A 190 -16.23 14.05 19.29
N ARG A 191 -15.08 14.69 19.00
CA ARG A 191 -14.86 16.10 19.31
C ARG A 191 -15.70 17.01 18.41
N ALA A 192 -15.85 16.69 17.14
CA ALA A 192 -16.58 17.57 16.21
C ALA A 192 -18.10 17.53 16.42
N TYR A 193 -18.69 16.36 16.70
CA TYR A 193 -20.15 16.21 16.71
C TYR A 193 -20.73 15.83 18.08
N ILE A 194 -20.01 15.12 18.94
CA ILE A 194 -20.55 14.59 20.20
C ILE A 194 -20.19 15.51 21.37
N ASN A 195 -18.92 15.87 21.55
CA ASN A 195 -18.46 16.73 22.63
C ASN A 195 -17.40 17.73 22.16
N PRO A 196 -17.81 18.90 21.63
CA PRO A 196 -16.88 19.93 21.18
C PRO A 196 -15.95 20.48 22.27
N LYS A 197 -16.32 20.35 23.54
CA LYS A 197 -15.53 20.78 24.68
C LYS A 197 -14.75 19.63 25.36
N ALA A 198 -14.50 18.57 24.63
CA ALA A 198 -13.76 17.40 25.15
C ALA A 198 -12.37 17.78 25.64
N THR A 199 -12.03 17.35 26.86
CA THR A 199 -10.68 17.50 27.41
C THR A 199 -9.71 16.52 26.78
N GLY A 200 -8.39 16.82 26.81
CA GLY A 200 -7.36 15.92 26.28
C GLY A 200 -7.43 14.49 26.87
N SER A 201 -7.72 14.38 28.16
CA SER A 201 -7.92 13.07 28.81
C SER A 201 -9.10 12.29 28.25
N GLN A 202 -10.21 12.95 27.91
CA GLN A 202 -11.36 12.31 27.27
C GLN A 202 -11.03 11.87 25.84
N ILE A 203 -10.35 12.71 25.06
CA ILE A 203 -9.90 12.37 23.71
C ILE A 203 -9.02 11.12 23.71
N VAL A 204 -8.03 11.04 24.61
CA VAL A 204 -7.18 9.86 24.75
C VAL A 204 -7.96 8.59 25.13
N LYS A 205 -8.97 8.69 26.00
CA LYS A 205 -9.82 7.54 26.36
C LYS A 205 -10.63 7.06 25.15
N ILE A 206 -11.25 7.97 24.40
CA ILE A 206 -12.01 7.64 23.19
C ILE A 206 -11.10 7.07 22.10
N SER A 207 -9.91 7.64 21.92
CA SER A 207 -8.90 7.12 21.00
C SER A 207 -8.52 5.67 21.32
N ARG A 208 -8.24 5.35 22.58
CA ARG A 208 -7.94 3.97 23.02
C ARG A 208 -9.12 3.02 22.82
N ALA A 209 -10.34 3.47 23.14
CA ALA A 209 -11.54 2.67 22.88
C ALA A 209 -11.72 2.42 21.37
N GLY A 210 -11.52 3.43 20.53
CA GLY A 210 -11.56 3.32 19.08
C GLY A 210 -10.58 2.30 18.53
N ILE A 211 -9.34 2.28 19.02
CA ILE A 211 -8.32 1.27 18.65
C ILE A 211 -8.82 -0.15 18.95
N VAL A 212 -9.31 -0.39 20.18
CA VAL A 212 -9.76 -1.72 20.58
C VAL A 212 -10.98 -2.16 19.77
N CYS A 213 -11.98 -1.29 19.65
CA CYS A 213 -13.21 -1.59 18.91
C CYS A 213 -12.91 -1.87 17.43
N PHE A 214 -12.06 -1.06 16.79
CA PHE A 214 -11.70 -1.25 15.39
C PHE A 214 -10.88 -2.53 15.20
N GLY A 215 -9.92 -2.83 16.07
CA GLY A 215 -9.15 -4.07 16.01
C GLY A 215 -10.02 -5.32 16.11
N ILE A 216 -11.00 -5.33 17.03
CA ILE A 216 -11.97 -6.42 17.16
C ILE A 216 -12.85 -6.50 15.90
N LEU A 217 -13.35 -5.37 15.41
CA LEU A 217 -14.19 -5.30 14.20
C LEU A 217 -13.46 -5.88 12.98
N MET A 218 -12.19 -5.54 12.80
CA MET A 218 -11.38 -6.05 11.69
C MET A 218 -11.13 -7.55 11.82
N GLY A 219 -10.88 -8.05 13.03
CA GLY A 219 -10.76 -9.49 13.29
C GLY A 219 -12.06 -10.26 12.96
N VAL A 220 -13.20 -9.75 13.41
CA VAL A 220 -14.50 -10.33 13.08
C VAL A 220 -14.79 -10.28 11.58
N LEU A 221 -14.52 -9.14 10.93
CA LEU A 221 -14.70 -9.00 9.49
C LEU A 221 -13.83 -10.00 8.71
N ALA A 222 -12.58 -10.19 9.10
CA ALA A 222 -11.68 -11.15 8.46
C ALA A 222 -12.24 -12.59 8.55
N ILE A 223 -12.77 -12.98 9.70
CA ILE A 223 -13.41 -14.30 9.88
C ILE A 223 -14.64 -14.42 8.99
N VAL A 224 -15.51 -13.40 8.95
CA VAL A 224 -16.72 -13.41 8.11
C VAL A 224 -16.35 -13.54 6.64
N LEU A 225 -15.38 -12.78 6.15
CA LEU A 225 -14.94 -12.84 4.75
C LEU A 225 -14.36 -14.23 4.39
N PHE A 226 -13.61 -14.83 5.32
CA PHE A 226 -13.08 -16.17 5.16
C PHE A 226 -14.18 -17.24 5.10
N GLU A 227 -15.17 -17.20 6.00
CA GLU A 227 -16.29 -18.15 6.04
C GLU A 227 -17.21 -18.04 4.82
N ILE A 228 -17.34 -16.84 4.22
CA ILE A 228 -18.09 -16.64 2.96
C ILE A 228 -17.31 -17.20 1.77
N GLY A 229 -16.03 -17.51 1.93
CA GLY A 229 -15.16 -18.04 0.87
C GLY A 229 -14.59 -16.98 -0.06
N LEU A 230 -14.50 -15.72 0.38
CA LEU A 230 -13.87 -14.65 -0.39
C LEU A 230 -12.35 -14.76 -0.30
N SER A 231 -11.69 -14.94 -1.45
CA SER A 231 -10.24 -14.97 -1.52
C SER A 231 -9.63 -13.58 -1.27
N LEU A 232 -8.37 -13.55 -0.82
CA LEU A 232 -7.62 -12.30 -0.66
C LEU A 232 -7.57 -11.49 -1.96
N GLY A 233 -7.38 -12.16 -3.10
CA GLY A 233 -7.37 -11.52 -4.42
C GLY A 233 -8.70 -10.87 -4.76
N TRP A 234 -9.81 -11.52 -4.44
CA TRP A 234 -11.15 -10.97 -4.64
C TRP A 234 -11.38 -9.68 -3.84
N VAL A 235 -11.05 -9.72 -2.55
CA VAL A 235 -11.20 -8.55 -1.65
C VAL A 235 -10.32 -7.40 -2.12
N TYR A 236 -9.09 -7.68 -2.55
CA TYR A 236 -8.17 -6.70 -3.09
C TYR A 236 -8.70 -5.98 -4.33
N LEU A 237 -9.27 -6.71 -5.29
CA LEU A 237 -9.86 -6.13 -6.51
C LEU A 237 -11.14 -5.33 -6.22
N PHE A 238 -11.96 -5.79 -5.27
CA PHE A 238 -13.18 -5.13 -4.84
C PHE A 238 -12.90 -3.79 -4.13
N MET A 239 -11.76 -3.67 -3.45
CA MET A 239 -11.37 -2.45 -2.74
C MET A 239 -11.49 -1.20 -3.62
N GLY A 240 -11.03 -1.27 -4.87
CA GLY A 240 -11.12 -0.13 -5.79
C GLY A 240 -12.55 0.26 -6.16
N ILE A 241 -13.50 -0.67 -6.20
CA ILE A 241 -14.94 -0.36 -6.39
C ILE A 241 -15.46 0.41 -5.16
N ALA A 242 -15.10 -0.05 -3.96
CA ALA A 242 -15.61 0.51 -2.72
C ALA A 242 -15.08 1.92 -2.43
N ILE A 243 -13.79 2.16 -2.68
CA ILE A 243 -13.12 3.42 -2.33
C ILE A 243 -12.78 4.31 -3.52
N GLY A 244 -12.79 3.79 -4.75
CA GLY A 244 -12.41 4.53 -5.96
C GLY A 244 -13.25 5.78 -6.20
N GLY A 245 -14.52 5.77 -5.78
CA GLY A 245 -15.41 6.92 -5.86
C GLY A 245 -14.93 8.16 -5.08
N ALA A 246 -14.04 8.01 -4.10
CA ALA A 246 -13.51 9.13 -3.34
C ALA A 246 -12.24 9.75 -3.93
N VAL A 247 -11.56 9.07 -4.85
CA VAL A 247 -10.26 9.52 -5.42
C VAL A 247 -10.35 10.89 -6.07
N ALA A 248 -11.24 11.05 -7.03
CA ALA A 248 -11.37 12.31 -7.78
C ALA A 248 -11.89 13.46 -6.91
N PRO A 249 -12.92 13.28 -6.06
CA PRO A 249 -13.36 14.32 -5.13
C PRO A 249 -12.25 14.80 -4.19
N ILE A 250 -11.48 13.90 -3.59
CA ILE A 250 -10.36 14.30 -2.72
C ILE A 250 -9.30 15.06 -3.51
N TYR A 251 -8.93 14.57 -4.71
CA TYR A 251 -7.98 15.28 -5.58
C TYR A 251 -8.47 16.68 -5.90
N PHE A 252 -9.74 16.86 -6.26
CA PHE A 252 -10.31 18.18 -6.56
C PHE A 252 -10.35 19.07 -5.31
N CYS A 253 -10.71 18.54 -4.16
CA CYS A 253 -10.68 19.29 -2.91
C CYS A 253 -9.27 19.80 -2.55
N LEU A 254 -8.22 19.05 -2.90
CA LEU A 254 -6.83 19.42 -2.62
C LEU A 254 -6.20 20.35 -3.68
N THR A 255 -6.73 20.39 -4.91
CA THR A 255 -6.06 21.06 -6.03
C THR A 255 -6.91 22.14 -6.71
N TRP A 256 -8.23 22.06 -6.58
CA TRP A 256 -9.14 22.91 -7.33
C TRP A 256 -9.97 23.83 -6.42
N LYS A 257 -9.71 25.14 -6.48
CA LYS A 257 -10.34 26.16 -5.63
C LYS A 257 -11.87 26.15 -5.67
N LYS A 258 -12.47 25.76 -6.81
CA LYS A 258 -13.92 25.74 -6.99
C LYS A 258 -14.59 24.45 -6.51
N ALA A 259 -13.82 23.46 -6.07
CA ALA A 259 -14.39 22.23 -5.54
C ALA A 259 -15.34 22.54 -4.38
N SER A 260 -16.52 21.93 -4.38
CA SER A 260 -17.53 22.17 -3.36
C SER A 260 -17.79 20.90 -2.53
N ALA A 261 -18.09 21.09 -1.24
CA ALA A 261 -18.44 19.99 -0.34
C ALA A 261 -19.62 19.16 -0.87
N VAL A 262 -20.65 19.82 -1.41
CA VAL A 262 -21.79 19.15 -2.03
C VAL A 262 -21.35 18.33 -3.24
N GLY A 263 -20.49 18.89 -4.11
CA GLY A 263 -19.94 18.16 -5.25
C GLY A 263 -19.11 16.94 -4.84
N ALA A 264 -18.29 17.09 -3.81
CA ALA A 264 -17.47 15.99 -3.29
C ALA A 264 -18.34 14.86 -2.72
N ILE A 265 -19.28 15.17 -1.82
CA ILE A 265 -20.15 14.17 -1.18
C ILE A 265 -21.01 13.43 -2.23
N THR A 266 -21.66 14.19 -3.11
CA THR A 266 -22.50 13.56 -4.17
C THR A 266 -21.67 12.79 -5.17
N GLY A 267 -20.44 13.25 -5.48
CA GLY A 267 -19.48 12.53 -6.30
C GLY A 267 -19.11 11.17 -5.71
N VAL A 268 -18.73 11.13 -4.43
CA VAL A 268 -18.38 9.88 -3.73
C VAL A 268 -19.56 8.90 -3.75
N ILE A 269 -20.76 9.35 -3.36
CA ILE A 269 -21.94 8.48 -3.29
C ILE A 269 -22.33 7.97 -4.69
N SER A 270 -22.37 8.85 -5.68
CA SER A 270 -22.72 8.44 -7.05
C SER A 270 -21.68 7.50 -7.66
N GLY A 271 -20.38 7.73 -7.39
CA GLY A 271 -19.30 6.86 -7.80
C GLY A 271 -19.44 5.45 -7.21
N LEU A 272 -19.64 5.36 -5.90
CA LEU A 272 -19.84 4.08 -5.22
C LEU A 272 -21.07 3.35 -5.75
N CYS A 273 -22.22 4.00 -5.82
CA CYS A 273 -23.46 3.39 -6.30
C CYS A 273 -23.36 2.93 -7.76
N SER A 274 -22.80 3.77 -8.64
CA SER A 274 -22.62 3.41 -10.04
C SER A 274 -21.59 2.32 -10.25
N GLY A 275 -20.50 2.32 -9.47
CA GLY A 275 -19.49 1.27 -9.48
C GLY A 275 -20.08 -0.09 -9.09
N LEU A 276 -20.80 -0.15 -7.98
CA LEU A 276 -21.50 -1.36 -7.52
C LEU A 276 -22.54 -1.83 -8.54
N LEU A 277 -23.34 -0.91 -9.08
CA LEU A 277 -24.36 -1.26 -10.08
C LEU A 277 -23.72 -1.83 -11.35
N THR A 278 -22.69 -1.18 -11.88
CA THR A 278 -21.98 -1.63 -13.09
C THR A 278 -21.33 -2.99 -12.88
N TRP A 279 -20.72 -3.20 -11.72
CA TRP A 279 -20.12 -4.47 -11.33
C TRP A 279 -21.15 -5.62 -11.33
N LEU A 280 -22.31 -5.43 -10.71
CA LEU A 280 -23.40 -6.41 -10.70
C LEU A 280 -24.00 -6.63 -12.10
N LEU A 281 -24.16 -5.56 -12.87
CA LEU A 281 -24.71 -5.65 -14.23
C LEU A 281 -23.77 -6.41 -15.17
N ILE A 282 -22.45 -6.21 -15.08
CA ILE A 282 -21.50 -6.95 -15.91
C ILE A 282 -21.52 -8.44 -15.51
N ALA A 283 -21.54 -8.76 -14.21
CA ALA A 283 -21.66 -10.15 -13.77
C ALA A 283 -22.92 -10.81 -14.35
N GLN A 284 -24.07 -10.13 -14.28
CA GLN A 284 -25.32 -10.67 -14.81
C GLN A 284 -25.36 -10.73 -16.34
N CYS A 285 -24.96 -9.66 -17.04
CA CYS A 285 -25.13 -9.57 -18.49
C CYS A 285 -24.06 -10.32 -19.28
N HIS A 286 -22.83 -10.40 -18.76
CA HIS A 286 -21.71 -11.04 -19.46
C HIS A 286 -21.54 -12.52 -19.07
N PHE A 287 -21.74 -12.83 -17.79
CA PHE A 287 -21.56 -14.19 -17.27
C PHE A 287 -22.89 -14.91 -16.98
N GLY A 288 -24.04 -14.23 -17.07
CA GLY A 288 -25.38 -14.82 -16.93
C GLY A 288 -25.83 -15.08 -15.48
N SER A 289 -24.99 -14.83 -14.48
CA SER A 289 -25.32 -15.05 -13.07
C SER A 289 -24.53 -14.12 -12.15
N ILE A 290 -25.08 -13.84 -10.97
CA ILE A 290 -24.42 -13.08 -9.92
C ILE A 290 -23.96 -14.08 -8.84
N THR A 291 -22.69 -14.47 -8.89
CA THR A 291 -22.05 -15.37 -7.93
C THR A 291 -20.74 -14.74 -7.46
N VAL A 292 -20.15 -15.28 -6.40
CA VAL A 292 -18.81 -14.82 -5.93
C VAL A 292 -17.76 -14.93 -7.04
N ASP A 293 -17.82 -16.02 -7.83
CA ASP A 293 -16.90 -16.26 -8.93
C ASP A 293 -17.05 -15.25 -10.06
N THR A 294 -18.27 -15.03 -10.55
CA THR A 294 -18.54 -14.07 -11.66
C THR A 294 -18.32 -12.63 -11.25
N LEU A 295 -18.54 -12.31 -9.99
CA LEU A 295 -18.19 -11.01 -9.40
C LEU A 295 -16.68 -10.84 -9.26
N GLY A 296 -15.92 -11.92 -9.03
CA GLY A 296 -14.47 -11.94 -8.98
C GLY A 296 -13.77 -11.86 -10.33
N GLU A 297 -14.51 -12.02 -11.43
CA GLU A 297 -13.95 -11.99 -12.77
C GLU A 297 -13.38 -10.61 -13.14
N ASN A 298 -12.28 -10.61 -13.88
CA ASN A 298 -11.53 -9.41 -14.25
C ASN A 298 -12.40 -8.34 -14.93
N TYR A 299 -13.34 -8.74 -15.80
CA TYR A 299 -14.20 -7.79 -16.49
C TYR A 299 -15.23 -7.14 -15.57
N SER A 300 -15.82 -7.91 -14.65
CA SER A 300 -16.74 -7.38 -13.64
C SER A 300 -16.02 -6.37 -12.74
N MET A 301 -14.84 -6.72 -12.24
CA MET A 301 -14.03 -5.86 -11.41
C MET A 301 -13.54 -4.60 -12.16
N LEU A 302 -13.09 -4.73 -13.41
CA LEU A 302 -12.66 -3.61 -14.23
C LEU A 302 -13.78 -2.58 -14.42
N GLY A 303 -14.96 -3.05 -14.85
CA GLY A 303 -16.09 -2.16 -15.10
C GLY A 303 -16.55 -1.43 -13.84
N GLY A 304 -16.65 -2.13 -12.71
CA GLY A 304 -16.98 -1.52 -11.43
C GLY A 304 -15.97 -0.46 -10.98
N ASN A 305 -14.67 -0.77 -11.06
CA ASN A 305 -13.59 0.15 -10.69
C ASN A 305 -13.59 1.41 -11.58
N LEU A 306 -13.64 1.25 -12.90
CA LEU A 306 -13.65 2.38 -13.84
C LEU A 306 -14.89 3.26 -13.65
N CYS A 307 -16.06 2.64 -13.51
CA CYS A 307 -17.31 3.38 -13.32
C CYS A 307 -17.30 4.16 -12.00
N SER A 308 -16.80 3.55 -10.92
CA SER A 308 -16.69 4.22 -9.61
C SER A 308 -15.89 5.52 -9.70
N ILE A 309 -14.69 5.50 -10.28
CA ILE A 309 -13.81 6.67 -10.32
C ILE A 309 -14.29 7.72 -11.35
N PHE A 310 -14.74 7.31 -12.55
CA PHE A 310 -15.11 8.27 -13.58
C PHE A 310 -16.44 8.95 -13.30
N VAL A 311 -17.46 8.23 -12.84
CA VAL A 311 -18.75 8.83 -12.48
C VAL A 311 -18.57 9.80 -11.32
N SER A 312 -17.81 9.42 -10.32
CA SER A 312 -17.47 10.30 -9.20
C SER A 312 -16.79 11.59 -9.67
N ALA A 313 -15.79 11.48 -10.55
CA ALA A 313 -15.08 12.63 -11.10
C ALA A 313 -16.02 13.59 -11.84
N ILE A 314 -16.87 13.04 -12.73
CA ILE A 314 -17.80 13.83 -13.54
C ILE A 314 -18.82 14.53 -12.64
N VAL A 315 -19.47 13.79 -11.73
CA VAL A 315 -20.50 14.35 -10.84
C VAL A 315 -19.92 15.42 -9.91
N CYS A 316 -18.75 15.15 -9.30
CA CYS A 316 -18.09 16.13 -8.46
C CYS A 316 -17.72 17.41 -9.25
N ALA A 317 -17.15 17.26 -10.45
CA ALA A 317 -16.79 18.40 -11.28
C ALA A 317 -18.00 19.22 -11.72
N VAL A 318 -19.06 18.56 -12.22
CA VAL A 318 -20.28 19.24 -12.69
C VAL A 318 -20.96 20.04 -11.55
N ILE A 319 -21.13 19.40 -10.39
CA ILE A 319 -21.76 20.06 -9.24
C ILE A 319 -20.91 21.22 -8.71
N SER A 320 -19.59 21.04 -8.66
CA SER A 320 -18.67 22.08 -8.23
C SER A 320 -18.62 23.27 -9.21
N LEU A 321 -18.85 23.05 -10.49
CA LEU A 321 -18.99 24.12 -11.47
C LEU A 321 -20.31 24.89 -11.34
N ILE A 322 -21.41 24.19 -11.00
CA ILE A 322 -22.73 24.79 -10.79
C ILE A 322 -22.79 25.58 -9.47
N LYS A 323 -22.17 25.02 -8.42
CA LYS A 323 -22.13 25.59 -7.05
C LYS A 323 -20.71 25.64 -6.51
N PRO A 324 -19.86 26.56 -6.99
CA PRO A 324 -18.47 26.65 -6.53
C PRO A 324 -18.42 27.16 -5.09
N GLN A 325 -17.46 26.63 -4.29
CA GLN A 325 -17.29 27.02 -2.89
C GLN A 325 -16.20 28.10 -2.70
N GLU A 326 -15.28 28.26 -3.66
CA GLU A 326 -14.16 29.22 -3.63
C GLU A 326 -13.31 29.13 -2.35
N TYR A 327 -12.76 27.94 -2.08
CA TYR A 327 -11.99 27.65 -0.89
C TYR A 327 -10.75 28.57 -0.73
N ASP A 328 -10.55 29.13 0.49
CA ASP A 328 -9.35 29.91 0.82
C ASP A 328 -8.25 28.99 1.40
N TRP A 329 -7.19 28.79 0.62
CA TRP A 329 -6.03 27.98 1.00
C TRP A 329 -5.20 28.54 2.17
N LYS A 330 -5.47 29.77 2.64
CA LYS A 330 -4.74 30.32 3.77
C LYS A 330 -4.99 29.50 5.03
N THR A 331 -6.23 29.06 5.25
CA THR A 331 -6.62 28.26 6.41
C THR A 331 -5.86 26.94 6.53
N THR A 332 -5.49 26.33 5.40
CA THR A 332 -4.68 25.09 5.38
C THR A 332 -3.22 25.36 5.74
N ARG A 333 -2.72 26.59 5.53
CA ARG A 333 -1.35 26.99 5.84
C ARG A 333 -1.17 27.42 7.30
N GLU A 334 -2.26 27.65 8.01
CA GLU A 334 -2.30 28.10 9.39
C GLU A 334 -2.45 26.93 10.38
N ILE A 335 -2.14 25.69 9.95
CA ILE A 335 -2.12 24.54 10.87
C ILE A 335 -1.02 24.80 11.91
N PRO A 336 -1.37 24.93 13.20
CA PRO A 336 -0.38 25.24 14.23
C PRO A 336 0.59 24.05 14.35
N LEU A 337 1.86 24.35 14.25
CA LEU A 337 2.93 23.41 14.58
C LEU A 337 2.93 23.23 16.10
N VAL A 338 3.20 22.02 16.56
CA VAL A 338 3.42 21.75 17.98
C VAL A 338 4.72 22.42 18.37
N GLU A 339 4.65 23.46 19.21
CA GLU A 339 5.84 24.12 19.76
C GLU A 339 6.56 23.11 20.67
N GLU A 340 7.82 22.82 20.39
CA GLU A 340 8.71 22.19 21.37
C GLU A 340 9.03 23.20 22.45
N ASP A 341 8.61 22.93 23.69
CA ASP A 341 8.79 23.81 24.84
C ASP A 341 10.24 24.36 24.93
N GLY A 342 10.38 25.66 24.76
CA GLY A 342 11.59 26.42 25.07
C GLY A 342 12.61 26.64 23.96
N VAL A 343 12.35 26.22 22.74
CA VAL A 343 13.18 26.56 21.58
C VAL A 343 12.47 27.63 20.77
N PRO A 344 13.04 28.84 20.56
CA PRO A 344 12.47 29.81 19.66
C PRO A 344 12.30 29.17 18.29
N ASP A 345 11.17 29.43 17.65
CA ASP A 345 10.75 28.90 16.36
C ASP A 345 11.73 29.33 15.24
N GLN A 346 12.95 28.82 15.29
CA GLN A 346 13.90 28.94 14.20
C GLN A 346 13.56 27.84 13.19
N ILE A 347 12.77 28.21 12.19
CA ILE A 347 12.54 27.36 11.01
C ILE A 347 13.90 26.87 10.54
N ALA A 348 14.13 25.56 10.64
CA ALA A 348 15.39 24.98 10.22
C ALA A 348 15.67 25.41 8.76
N PRO A 349 16.90 25.74 8.37
CA PRO A 349 17.21 26.15 6.99
C PRO A 349 16.70 25.17 5.94
N ALA A 350 16.61 23.88 6.30
CA ALA A 350 16.06 22.81 5.47
C ALA A 350 14.52 22.91 5.27
N ASP A 351 13.81 23.56 6.16
CA ASP A 351 12.35 23.77 6.11
C ASP A 351 12.00 25.22 5.66
N SER A 352 13.00 25.98 5.19
CA SER A 352 12.77 27.31 4.61
C SER A 352 11.84 27.22 3.39
N LYS A 353 11.11 28.31 3.11
CA LYS A 353 10.17 28.35 1.99
C LYS A 353 10.84 27.99 0.65
N GLU A 354 12.05 28.50 0.41
CA GLU A 354 12.79 28.23 -0.82
C GLU A 354 13.22 26.75 -0.91
N ALA A 355 13.60 26.14 0.22
CA ALA A 355 13.94 24.73 0.28
C ALA A 355 12.69 23.86 0.01
N MET A 356 11.55 24.22 0.58
CA MET A 356 10.29 23.51 0.38
C MET A 356 9.72 23.66 -1.04
N ASP A 357 9.82 24.84 -1.64
CA ASP A 357 9.44 25.06 -3.05
C ASP A 357 10.31 24.22 -4.00
N ARG A 358 11.61 24.08 -3.70
CA ARG A 358 12.51 23.18 -4.43
C ARG A 358 12.13 21.71 -4.23
N ALA A 359 11.87 21.30 -3.01
CA ALA A 359 11.45 19.94 -2.67
C ALA A 359 10.14 19.55 -3.37
N SER A 360 9.15 20.45 -3.39
CA SER A 360 7.89 20.27 -4.12
C SER A 360 8.12 20.04 -5.61
N LYS A 361 8.96 20.84 -6.25
CA LYS A 361 9.31 20.64 -7.67
C LYS A 361 9.98 19.28 -7.90
N ILE A 362 10.96 18.92 -7.06
CA ILE A 362 11.63 17.61 -7.17
C ILE A 362 10.61 16.48 -7.00
N MET A 363 9.71 16.58 -6.04
CA MET A 363 8.67 15.57 -5.80
C MET A 363 7.76 15.38 -7.01
N VAL A 364 7.29 16.48 -7.61
CA VAL A 364 6.44 16.46 -8.80
C VAL A 364 7.17 15.83 -9.99
N TYR A 365 8.39 16.30 -10.29
CA TYR A 365 9.16 15.76 -11.43
C TYR A 365 9.59 14.31 -11.22
N ALA A 366 10.04 13.95 -10.02
CA ALA A 366 10.42 12.57 -9.69
C ALA A 366 9.19 11.65 -9.68
N GLY A 367 8.07 12.08 -9.10
CA GLY A 367 6.82 11.31 -9.08
C GLY A 367 6.32 11.01 -10.49
N TRP A 368 6.19 12.02 -11.36
CA TRP A 368 5.80 11.81 -12.75
C TRP A 368 6.85 11.02 -13.53
N GLY A 369 8.15 11.25 -13.29
CA GLY A 369 9.24 10.49 -13.90
C GLY A 369 9.16 9.00 -13.54
N PHE A 370 9.01 8.67 -12.27
CA PHE A 370 8.85 7.27 -11.83
C PHE A 370 7.57 6.65 -12.38
N THR A 371 6.45 7.37 -12.37
CA THR A 371 5.19 6.90 -12.97
C THR A 371 5.38 6.59 -14.46
N ALA A 372 5.96 7.51 -15.22
CA ALA A 372 6.21 7.31 -16.65
C ALA A 372 7.14 6.11 -16.89
N VAL A 373 8.21 5.99 -16.14
CA VAL A 373 9.19 4.91 -16.32
C VAL A 373 8.64 3.56 -15.89
N LEU A 374 8.11 3.44 -14.66
CA LEU A 374 7.75 2.15 -14.08
C LEU A 374 6.39 1.64 -14.54
N ILE A 375 5.42 2.53 -14.75
CA ILE A 375 4.04 2.13 -15.10
C ILE A 375 3.82 2.11 -16.60
N VAL A 376 4.46 3.01 -17.36
CA VAL A 376 4.22 3.14 -18.80
C VAL A 376 5.37 2.58 -19.63
N LEU A 377 6.57 3.17 -19.50
CA LEU A 377 7.69 2.79 -20.37
C LEU A 377 8.17 1.38 -20.15
N TRP A 378 8.28 0.94 -18.91
CA TRP A 378 8.76 -0.40 -18.58
C TRP A 378 7.86 -1.50 -19.18
N PRO A 379 6.54 -1.54 -18.96
CA PRO A 379 5.67 -2.52 -19.61
C PRO A 379 5.69 -2.40 -21.13
N VAL A 380 5.58 -1.18 -21.69
CA VAL A 380 5.51 -0.97 -23.13
C VAL A 380 6.79 -1.40 -23.85
N LEU A 381 7.96 -1.11 -23.29
CA LEU A 381 9.25 -1.51 -23.86
C LEU A 381 9.48 -3.03 -23.83
N THR A 382 8.80 -3.75 -22.94
CA THR A 382 8.90 -5.21 -22.85
C THR A 382 7.93 -5.93 -23.80
N LEU A 383 6.86 -5.28 -24.27
CA LEU A 383 5.88 -5.88 -25.17
C LEU A 383 6.48 -6.40 -26.49
N PRO A 384 7.41 -5.70 -27.17
CA PRO A 384 8.03 -6.20 -28.41
C PRO A 384 8.78 -7.52 -28.23
N ALA A 385 9.29 -7.82 -27.03
CA ALA A 385 9.94 -9.09 -26.75
C ALA A 385 8.98 -10.28 -26.84
N GLY A 386 7.66 -10.04 -26.72
CA GLY A 386 6.64 -11.08 -26.79
C GLY A 386 6.83 -12.11 -25.68
N VAL A 387 7.13 -13.37 -26.05
CA VAL A 387 7.63 -14.36 -25.12
C VAL A 387 9.12 -14.12 -24.94
N PHE A 388 9.60 -14.02 -23.71
CA PHE A 388 10.99 -13.71 -23.41
C PHE A 388 11.89 -14.84 -23.93
N SER A 389 12.99 -14.46 -24.59
CA SER A 389 14.09 -15.38 -24.82
C SER A 389 14.83 -15.68 -23.51
N LYS A 390 15.58 -16.79 -23.48
CA LYS A 390 16.40 -17.16 -22.31
C LYS A 390 17.34 -16.03 -21.85
N GLY A 391 17.95 -15.33 -22.80
CA GLY A 391 18.83 -14.18 -22.51
C GLY A 391 18.06 -13.01 -21.92
N TYR A 392 16.89 -12.67 -22.47
CA TYR A 392 16.06 -11.60 -21.94
C TYR A 392 15.50 -11.92 -20.55
N PHE A 393 15.10 -13.18 -20.32
CA PHE A 393 14.68 -13.64 -19.00
C PHE A 393 15.82 -13.53 -17.97
N THR A 394 17.04 -13.91 -18.35
CA THR A 394 18.21 -13.75 -17.49
C THR A 394 18.47 -12.29 -17.14
N PHE A 395 18.37 -11.40 -18.12
CA PHE A 395 18.46 -9.95 -17.88
C PHE A 395 17.37 -9.46 -16.91
N TRP A 396 16.13 -9.91 -17.08
CA TRP A 396 15.00 -9.59 -16.20
C TRP A 396 15.26 -10.02 -14.75
N VAL A 397 15.76 -11.22 -14.55
CA VAL A 397 16.13 -11.76 -13.22
C VAL A 397 17.24 -10.93 -12.58
N ILE A 398 18.31 -10.62 -13.33
CA ILE A 398 19.42 -9.80 -12.82
C ILE A 398 18.91 -8.41 -12.42
N LEU A 399 18.05 -7.82 -13.21
CA LEU A 399 17.47 -6.52 -12.93
C LEU A 399 16.60 -6.54 -11.66
N SER A 400 15.81 -7.60 -11.47
CA SER A 400 15.02 -7.82 -10.25
C SER A 400 15.90 -7.94 -9.00
N LEU A 401 17.01 -8.68 -9.10
CA LEU A 401 17.99 -8.82 -8.02
C LEU A 401 18.67 -7.49 -7.68
N ILE A 402 19.12 -6.75 -8.69
CA ILE A 402 19.74 -5.44 -8.52
C ILE A 402 18.75 -4.48 -7.83
N TRP A 403 17.50 -4.47 -8.28
CA TRP A 403 16.46 -3.61 -7.68
C TRP A 403 16.22 -3.96 -6.21
N GLY A 404 16.08 -5.24 -5.88
CA GLY A 404 15.90 -5.71 -4.50
C GLY A 404 17.10 -5.37 -3.61
N LEU A 405 18.32 -5.49 -4.12
CA LEU A 405 19.56 -5.11 -3.40
C LEU A 405 19.61 -3.60 -3.18
N MET A 406 19.36 -2.80 -4.23
CA MET A 406 19.34 -1.34 -4.10
C MET A 406 18.28 -0.87 -3.10
N ALA A 407 17.09 -1.43 -3.14
CA ALA A 407 16.03 -1.13 -2.17
C ALA A 407 16.46 -1.50 -0.74
N THR A 408 17.11 -2.65 -0.56
CA THR A 408 17.64 -3.06 0.75
C THR A 408 18.71 -2.09 1.25
N ILE A 409 19.67 -1.74 0.41
CA ILE A 409 20.76 -0.79 0.75
C ILE A 409 20.16 0.59 1.06
N ALA A 410 19.23 1.07 0.26
CA ALA A 410 18.58 2.37 0.50
C ALA A 410 17.75 2.36 1.79
N GLY A 411 16.94 1.32 2.04
CA GLY A 411 16.08 1.24 3.20
C GLY A 411 16.78 1.09 4.53
N PHE A 412 17.90 0.40 4.56
CA PHE A 412 18.71 0.26 5.78
C PHE A 412 19.89 1.22 5.80
N GLY A 413 20.58 1.39 4.68
CA GLY A 413 21.81 2.18 4.61
C GLY A 413 21.56 3.67 4.82
N VAL A 414 20.54 4.25 4.20
CA VAL A 414 20.27 5.69 4.32
C VAL A 414 19.89 6.07 5.76
N PRO A 415 18.93 5.41 6.42
CA PRO A 415 18.60 5.71 7.82
C PRO A 415 19.76 5.49 8.79
N LEU A 416 20.55 4.41 8.59
CA LEU A 416 21.73 4.16 9.41
C LEU A 416 22.80 5.24 9.22
N TRP A 417 23.00 5.68 7.98
CA TRP A 417 23.93 6.76 7.68
C TRP A 417 23.51 8.10 8.28
N GLU A 418 22.23 8.44 8.17
CA GLU A 418 21.68 9.66 8.78
C GLU A 418 21.73 9.62 10.31
N SER A 419 21.55 8.45 10.91
CA SER A 419 21.53 8.25 12.37
C SER A 419 22.92 7.88 12.95
N LYS A 420 23.99 7.86 12.15
CA LYS A 420 25.32 7.36 12.57
C LYS A 420 25.85 8.00 13.84
N ASP A 421 25.66 9.33 14.01
CA ASP A 421 26.20 10.06 15.16
C ASP A 421 25.42 9.73 16.44
N ALA A 422 24.08 9.53 16.33
CA ALA A 422 23.24 9.08 17.43
C ALA A 422 23.57 7.63 17.81
N LEU A 423 23.68 6.76 16.81
CA LEU A 423 24.07 5.36 17.01
C LEU A 423 25.45 5.24 17.66
N PHE A 424 26.43 6.03 17.20
CA PHE A 424 27.76 6.04 17.78
C PHE A 424 27.75 6.46 19.25
N LYS A 425 26.96 7.49 19.60
CA LYS A 425 26.77 7.93 20.99
C LYS A 425 26.14 6.83 21.84
N ILE A 426 25.12 6.13 21.35
CA ILE A 426 24.45 5.04 22.06
C ILE A 426 25.42 3.88 22.26
N VAL A 427 26.13 3.42 21.23
CA VAL A 427 27.11 2.33 21.32
C VAL A 427 28.23 2.70 22.28
N LYS A 428 28.78 3.93 22.18
CA LYS A 428 29.78 4.41 23.11
C LYS A 428 29.28 4.44 24.55
N GLY A 429 28.05 4.91 24.77
CA GLY A 429 27.39 4.89 26.09
C GLY A 429 27.25 3.48 26.65
N LEU A 430 26.81 2.51 25.84
CA LEU A 430 26.72 1.11 26.24
C LEU A 430 28.07 0.47 26.55
N LEU A 431 29.09 0.79 25.78
CA LEU A 431 30.45 0.28 26.00
C LEU A 431 31.16 0.94 27.23
N THR A 432 30.74 2.17 27.58
CA THR A 432 31.26 2.89 28.75
C THR A 432 30.46 2.63 30.04
N LEU A 433 29.35 1.90 29.97
CA LEU A 433 28.67 1.38 31.15
C LEU A 433 29.50 0.25 31.78
N SER A 434 30.59 0.65 32.45
CA SER A 434 31.31 -0.23 33.38
C SER A 434 30.41 -0.54 34.56
N PRO A 435 30.34 -1.79 35.07
CA PRO A 435 29.41 -2.18 36.18
C PRO A 435 29.87 -1.66 37.54
N GLY A 436 30.31 -0.41 37.63
CA GLY A 436 30.92 0.12 38.85
C GLY A 436 30.46 1.49 39.35
N ASN A 437 29.66 2.26 38.59
CA ASN A 437 29.25 3.61 39.02
C ASN A 437 27.74 3.85 38.84
N ALA A 438 26.92 3.03 39.46
CA ALA A 438 25.54 3.37 39.75
C ALA A 438 25.47 4.04 41.14
N SER A 439 26.05 5.21 41.29
CA SER A 439 25.86 6.05 42.48
C SER A 439 25.70 7.50 42.08
N ALA A 440 24.54 8.00 42.39
CA ALA A 440 24.15 9.39 42.63
C ALA A 440 24.28 10.37 41.42
N ASN A 441 23.15 10.66 40.86
CA ASN A 441 22.56 11.93 40.49
C ASN A 441 21.82 11.82 39.13
N THR A 442 20.72 11.11 39.16
CA THR A 442 19.60 11.43 38.27
C THR A 442 18.32 11.37 39.10
N THR A 443 18.01 12.51 39.68
CA THR A 443 16.60 12.82 39.97
C THR A 443 15.86 12.59 38.65
N PRO A 444 14.85 11.73 38.59
CA PRO A 444 14.01 11.69 37.42
C PRO A 444 13.37 13.07 37.33
N ALA A 445 13.72 13.83 36.32
CA ALA A 445 12.89 14.93 35.91
C ALA A 445 11.50 14.31 35.67
N GLN A 446 10.59 14.59 36.60
CA GLN A 446 9.17 14.44 36.36
C GLN A 446 8.90 15.28 35.11
N GLN A 447 8.86 14.62 33.96
CA GLN A 447 8.17 15.14 32.80
C GLN A 447 6.69 15.21 33.19
N SER A 448 6.34 16.27 33.91
CA SER A 448 4.98 16.77 33.94
C SER A 448 4.68 17.18 32.49
N PHE A 449 3.91 16.36 31.80
CA PHE A 449 3.29 16.78 30.55
C PHE A 449 2.54 18.08 30.86
N PRO A 450 2.93 19.22 30.26
CA PRO A 450 2.16 20.44 30.45
C PRO A 450 0.78 20.16 29.88
N SER A 451 -0.24 20.35 30.72
CA SER A 451 -1.61 20.43 30.22
C SER A 451 -1.65 21.55 29.21
N PRO A 452 -2.09 21.30 27.95
CA PRO A 452 -2.20 22.36 26.98
C PRO A 452 -3.14 23.45 27.53
N SER A 453 -2.63 24.66 27.71
CA SER A 453 -3.39 25.82 28.11
C SER A 453 -4.25 26.28 26.90
N PHE A 454 -5.31 25.55 26.63
CA PHE A 454 -6.34 25.87 25.63
C PHE A 454 -7.31 27.00 26.10
N GLY A 455 -6.96 27.73 27.14
CA GLY A 455 -7.85 28.72 27.77
C GLY A 455 -7.93 30.09 27.11
N LYS A 456 -7.05 30.46 26.17
CA LYS A 456 -7.05 31.82 25.61
C LYS A 456 -7.69 31.99 24.24
N LEU A 457 -7.84 30.92 23.46
CA LEU A 457 -8.48 31.01 22.13
C LEU A 457 -10.01 30.90 22.16
N SER A 458 -10.61 30.52 23.30
CA SER A 458 -12.08 30.46 23.44
C SER A 458 -12.73 31.77 23.88
N GLU A 459 -11.98 32.71 24.40
CA GLU A 459 -12.55 34.02 24.80
C GLU A 459 -12.62 35.00 23.63
N GLU A 460 -11.65 35.03 22.73
CA GLU A 460 -11.68 35.87 21.53
C GLU A 460 -12.75 35.46 20.51
N ALA A 461 -12.97 34.13 20.36
CA ALA A 461 -14.02 33.63 19.46
C ALA A 461 -15.45 33.81 19.98
N SER A 462 -15.64 34.01 21.29
CA SER A 462 -16.97 34.29 21.88
C SER A 462 -17.37 35.76 21.83
N GLU A 463 -16.43 36.67 21.73
CA GLU A 463 -16.72 38.11 21.58
C GLU A 463 -17.10 38.47 20.13
N GLU A 464 -16.55 37.82 19.12
CA GLU A 464 -16.92 38.07 17.71
C GLU A 464 -18.30 37.50 17.31
N VAL A 465 -18.81 36.48 17.98
CA VAL A 465 -20.15 35.94 17.73
C VAL A 465 -21.25 36.68 18.44
N SER A 466 -20.91 37.52 19.48
CA SER A 466 -21.90 38.36 20.16
C SER A 466 -22.07 39.73 19.51
N ALA A 467 -21.27 40.07 18.50
CA ALA A 467 -21.31 41.39 17.83
C ALA A 467 -21.83 41.31 16.38
N LYS A 468 -22.37 40.19 15.96
CA LYS A 468 -23.18 40.00 14.75
C LYS A 468 -24.47 39.27 15.13
#